data_bcbba634339c1c3414ecb04eb08a94aa
#
_entry.id   bcbba634339c1c3414ecb04eb08a94aa
#
_cell.length_a   1.000
_cell.length_b   1.000
_cell.length_c   1.000
_cell.angle_alpha   90.00
_cell.angle_beta   90.00
_cell.angle_gamma   90.00
#
_symmetry.space_group_name_H-M   'P 1'
#
loop_
_entity.id
_entity.type
_entity.pdbx_description
1 polymer ?
#
loop_
_entity_poly.entity_id
_entity_poly.type
_entity_poly.pdbx_seq_one_letter_code
_entity_poly.pdbx_strand_id
1 'polypeptide(L)'
;MNRPLNHGDDFSFPAMDKMIKENGWICPIKPVYGDNAYYSISKNEIVIPEKRQFKDGESFYTNLGHEMAHSTGSENHLGRLKPASFGSAEYAREELVAELSAALVAQRFGMTKHLKEDSASYLKNWLDSLKESPEFIKTTLTDVKKASHMINQHIDAMQLKIDQEQSQEAEQKQEKAPTMYYASVAYLQTTDATDRLDKFKNDGNYDALLTEAKEYDQGDAPDLSKINLSPTKYRGDDLLIEDEHYAVVYNPTVGGTYDVMRKVSAEEIKDNIIRYGLPEDATDDVKEVAKHMEKEEVVAQEEEQHYHRGR
;
A
#
# COMPACT_ATOMS: atom_id res chain seq x y z
N MET A 1 -39.15 -8.75 -5.50
CA MET A 1 -38.93 -7.37 -5.96
C MET A 1 -37.44 -7.22 -6.25
N ASN A 2 -37.06 -6.89 -7.48
CA ASN A 2 -35.65 -6.61 -7.76
C ASN A 2 -35.30 -5.26 -7.12
N ARG A 3 -34.63 -5.27 -5.98
CA ARG A 3 -33.97 -4.04 -5.52
C ARG A 3 -32.93 -3.64 -6.56
N PRO A 4 -32.91 -2.38 -7.01
CA PRO A 4 -31.83 -1.91 -7.86
C PRO A 4 -30.52 -2.10 -7.11
N LEU A 5 -29.47 -2.54 -7.83
CA LEU A 5 -28.10 -2.56 -7.31
C LEU A 5 -27.74 -1.11 -6.95
N ASN A 6 -27.51 -0.86 -5.69
CA ASN A 6 -27.18 0.45 -5.17
C ASN A 6 -25.66 0.61 -5.10
N HIS A 7 -25.20 1.86 -4.96
CA HIS A 7 -23.81 2.29 -5.05
C HIS A 7 -22.97 1.97 -3.78
N GLY A 8 -23.25 0.85 -3.07
CA GLY A 8 -22.49 0.44 -1.88
C GLY A 8 -20.99 0.25 -2.10
N ASP A 9 -20.56 0.21 -3.36
CA ASP A 9 -19.14 0.09 -3.73
C ASP A 9 -18.38 1.43 -3.75
N ASP A 10 -19.06 2.55 -3.54
CA ASP A 10 -18.45 3.90 -3.62
C ASP A 10 -17.52 4.23 -2.45
N PHE A 11 -17.61 3.48 -1.34
CA PHE A 11 -16.75 3.65 -0.18
C PHE A 11 -16.07 2.35 0.19
N SER A 12 -14.78 2.39 0.43
CA SER A 12 -13.96 1.24 0.83
C SER A 12 -13.37 1.44 2.23
N PHE A 13 -13.41 0.39 3.04
CA PHE A 13 -12.70 0.34 4.30
C PHE A 13 -11.76 -0.87 4.31
N PRO A 14 -10.51 -0.69 3.81
CA PRO A 14 -9.60 -1.80 3.51
C PRO A 14 -9.38 -2.78 4.66
N ALA A 15 -9.27 -2.28 5.90
CA ALA A 15 -9.07 -3.13 7.07
C ALA A 15 -10.26 -4.08 7.32
N MET A 16 -11.50 -3.59 7.16
CA MET A 16 -12.68 -4.45 7.28
C MET A 16 -12.84 -5.39 6.08
N ASP A 17 -12.56 -4.92 4.87
CA ASP A 17 -12.59 -5.78 3.67
C ASP A 17 -11.58 -6.92 3.78
N LYS A 18 -10.37 -6.65 4.27
CA LYS A 18 -9.34 -7.65 4.55
C LYS A 18 -9.79 -8.62 5.65
N MET A 19 -10.42 -8.10 6.71
CA MET A 19 -10.97 -8.91 7.80
C MET A 19 -12.01 -9.92 7.31
N ILE A 20 -12.92 -9.50 6.42
CA ILE A 20 -13.90 -10.40 5.78
C ILE A 20 -13.19 -11.44 4.94
N LYS A 21 -12.29 -11.02 4.07
CA LYS A 21 -11.58 -11.89 3.11
C LYS A 21 -10.74 -12.96 3.81
N GLU A 22 -10.06 -12.61 4.91
CA GLU A 22 -9.13 -13.49 5.62
C GLU A 22 -9.77 -14.21 6.82
N ASN A 23 -11.08 -14.04 7.05
CA ASN A 23 -11.73 -14.51 8.28
C ASN A 23 -11.02 -14.02 9.55
N GLY A 24 -10.60 -12.76 9.53
CA GLY A 24 -9.82 -12.14 10.61
C GLY A 24 -10.64 -11.66 11.81
N TRP A 25 -11.94 -11.93 11.84
CA TRP A 25 -12.83 -11.67 12.95
C TRP A 25 -12.97 -12.91 13.85
N ILE A 26 -13.56 -12.75 15.03
CA ILE A 26 -13.78 -13.81 16.02
C ILE A 26 -14.76 -14.90 15.57
N CYS A 27 -15.50 -14.67 14.50
CA CYS A 27 -16.39 -15.63 13.85
C CYS A 27 -16.45 -15.34 12.34
N PRO A 28 -16.84 -16.30 11.49
CA PRO A 28 -16.99 -16.07 10.07
C PRO A 28 -17.97 -14.94 9.75
N ILE A 29 -17.59 -14.05 8.83
CA ILE A 29 -18.46 -13.05 8.25
C ILE A 29 -18.81 -13.49 6.83
N LYS A 30 -20.11 -13.62 6.55
CA LYS A 30 -20.63 -14.15 5.29
C LYS A 30 -21.49 -13.11 4.56
N PRO A 31 -20.90 -12.31 3.65
CA PRO A 31 -21.70 -11.52 2.73
C PRO A 31 -22.47 -12.42 1.78
N VAL A 32 -23.79 -12.28 1.74
CA VAL A 32 -24.69 -13.08 0.90
C VAL A 32 -25.72 -12.18 0.23
N TYR A 33 -26.20 -12.56 -0.93
CA TYR A 33 -27.33 -11.89 -1.54
C TYR A 33 -28.58 -12.13 -0.68
N GLY A 34 -29.13 -11.05 -0.10
CA GLY A 34 -30.28 -11.14 0.82
C GLY A 34 -30.68 -9.80 1.40
N ASP A 35 -31.66 -9.81 2.31
CA ASP A 35 -32.23 -8.58 2.89
C ASP A 35 -31.90 -8.39 4.36
N ASN A 36 -31.35 -9.39 5.04
CA ASN A 36 -31.19 -9.40 6.48
C ASN A 36 -29.71 -9.48 6.88
N ALA A 37 -29.31 -8.63 7.81
CA ALA A 37 -28.06 -8.75 8.56
C ALA A 37 -28.37 -9.31 9.95
N TYR A 38 -27.60 -10.29 10.41
CA TYR A 38 -27.72 -10.86 11.75
C TYR A 38 -26.49 -11.62 12.19
N TYR A 39 -26.23 -11.64 13.49
CA TYR A 39 -25.33 -12.60 14.11
C TYR A 39 -26.13 -13.84 14.58
N SER A 40 -25.72 -15.01 14.14
CA SER A 40 -26.30 -16.29 14.55
C SER A 40 -25.54 -16.87 15.75
N ILE A 41 -26.15 -16.88 16.92
CA ILE A 41 -25.57 -17.46 18.15
C ILE A 41 -25.31 -18.96 17.96
N SER A 42 -26.26 -19.69 17.36
CA SER A 42 -26.19 -21.15 17.22
C SER A 42 -25.10 -21.62 16.23
N LYS A 43 -24.85 -20.82 15.19
CA LYS A 43 -23.84 -21.11 14.18
C LYS A 43 -22.52 -20.38 14.42
N ASN A 44 -22.53 -19.43 15.34
CA ASN A 44 -21.41 -18.50 15.60
C ASN A 44 -20.89 -17.87 14.30
N GLU A 45 -21.76 -17.22 13.54
CA GLU A 45 -21.43 -16.58 12.27
C GLU A 45 -22.24 -15.29 12.10
N ILE A 46 -21.67 -14.34 11.38
CA ILE A 46 -22.34 -13.13 10.92
C ILE A 46 -22.78 -13.34 9.48
N VAL A 47 -24.05 -13.10 9.20
CA VAL A 47 -24.62 -13.02 7.84
C VAL A 47 -24.99 -11.59 7.57
N ILE A 48 -24.59 -11.07 6.42
CA ILE A 48 -24.87 -9.68 6.02
C ILE A 48 -25.14 -9.63 4.51
N PRO A 49 -26.08 -8.77 4.04
CA PRO A 49 -26.23 -8.55 2.61
C PRO A 49 -24.92 -8.13 1.95
N GLU A 50 -24.73 -8.50 0.68
CA GLU A 50 -23.57 -8.06 -0.09
C GLU A 50 -23.48 -6.53 -0.10
N LYS A 51 -22.26 -5.97 -0.04
CA LYS A 51 -21.99 -4.53 0.02
C LYS A 51 -22.73 -3.74 -1.06
N ARG A 52 -22.80 -4.28 -2.29
CA ARG A 52 -23.52 -3.68 -3.42
C ARG A 52 -25.02 -3.55 -3.23
N GLN A 53 -25.62 -4.18 -2.21
CA GLN A 53 -27.05 -4.08 -1.91
C GLN A 53 -27.39 -2.93 -0.95
N PHE A 54 -26.38 -2.30 -0.36
CA PHE A 54 -26.56 -1.13 0.50
C PHE A 54 -26.65 0.15 -0.35
N LYS A 55 -27.29 1.17 0.21
CA LYS A 55 -27.42 2.48 -0.45
C LYS A 55 -26.06 3.19 -0.61
N ASP A 56 -25.14 2.93 0.31
CA ASP A 56 -23.77 3.45 0.37
C ASP A 56 -22.88 2.47 1.13
N GLY A 57 -21.55 2.60 0.95
CA GLY A 57 -20.59 1.72 1.59
C GLY A 57 -20.50 1.92 3.11
N GLU A 58 -20.70 3.15 3.60
CA GLU A 58 -20.72 3.41 5.04
C GLU A 58 -21.84 2.63 5.74
N SER A 59 -23.01 2.55 5.11
CA SER A 59 -24.13 1.74 5.60
C SER A 59 -23.80 0.26 5.70
N PHE A 60 -23.02 -0.31 4.77
CA PHE A 60 -22.53 -1.68 4.87
C PHE A 60 -21.67 -1.89 6.11
N TYR A 61 -20.61 -1.07 6.27
CA TYR A 61 -19.66 -1.25 7.38
C TYR A 61 -20.26 -0.93 8.74
N THR A 62 -21.18 0.03 8.83
CA THR A 62 -21.86 0.34 10.10
C THR A 62 -22.86 -0.74 10.51
N ASN A 63 -23.54 -1.40 9.55
CA ASN A 63 -24.35 -2.59 9.83
C ASN A 63 -23.47 -3.78 10.20
N LEU A 64 -22.34 -3.99 9.50
CA LEU A 64 -21.38 -5.01 9.88
C LEU A 64 -20.87 -4.81 11.30
N GLY A 65 -20.50 -3.58 11.68
CA GLY A 65 -20.08 -3.22 13.02
C GLY A 65 -21.13 -3.53 14.09
N HIS A 66 -22.41 -3.40 13.76
CA HIS A 66 -23.52 -3.79 14.65
C HIS A 66 -23.56 -5.31 14.90
N GLU A 67 -23.47 -6.13 13.83
CA GLU A 67 -23.44 -7.59 13.96
C GLU A 67 -22.14 -8.08 14.63
N MET A 68 -21.03 -7.41 14.35
CA MET A 68 -19.76 -7.67 15.07
C MET A 68 -19.91 -7.40 16.56
N ALA A 69 -20.59 -6.32 16.96
CA ALA A 69 -20.84 -6.02 18.37
C ALA A 69 -21.65 -7.12 19.03
N HIS A 70 -22.71 -7.65 18.40
CA HIS A 70 -23.44 -8.82 18.90
C HIS A 70 -22.51 -10.02 19.10
N SER A 71 -21.69 -10.35 18.10
CA SER A 71 -20.81 -11.52 18.17
C SER A 71 -19.80 -11.43 19.33
N THR A 72 -19.36 -10.22 19.72
CA THR A 72 -18.49 -10.05 20.89
C THR A 72 -19.17 -10.52 22.20
N GLY A 73 -20.48 -10.58 22.22
CA GLY A 73 -21.26 -11.01 23.39
C GLY A 73 -21.37 -12.52 23.57
N SER A 74 -20.84 -13.30 22.63
CA SER A 74 -20.85 -14.76 22.71
C SER A 74 -20.18 -15.30 23.99
N GLU A 75 -20.52 -16.52 24.38
CA GLU A 75 -20.02 -17.15 25.61
C GLU A 75 -18.49 -17.23 25.64
N ASN A 76 -17.88 -17.49 24.49
CA ASN A 76 -16.43 -17.61 24.37
C ASN A 76 -15.66 -16.27 24.42
N HIS A 77 -16.37 -15.14 24.44
CA HIS A 77 -15.79 -13.81 24.44
C HIS A 77 -16.23 -12.99 25.66
N LEU A 78 -17.19 -12.08 25.52
CA LEU A 78 -17.62 -11.24 26.64
C LEU A 78 -18.74 -11.87 27.47
N GLY A 79 -19.33 -12.97 27.02
CA GLY A 79 -20.30 -13.79 27.78
C GLY A 79 -21.58 -13.06 28.19
N ARG A 80 -21.98 -11.99 27.47
CA ARG A 80 -23.15 -11.19 27.83
C ARG A 80 -24.44 -11.62 27.15
N LEU A 81 -24.34 -12.33 26.00
CA LEU A 81 -25.51 -12.81 25.26
C LEU A 81 -26.21 -13.92 26.05
N LYS A 82 -27.50 -13.74 26.22
CA LYS A 82 -28.40 -14.74 26.81
C LYS A 82 -29.58 -14.92 25.86
N PRO A 83 -30.18 -16.11 25.84
CA PRO A 83 -31.44 -16.30 25.12
C PRO A 83 -32.47 -15.30 25.64
N ALA A 84 -32.93 -14.43 24.75
CA ALA A 84 -33.90 -13.39 25.11
C ALA A 84 -35.01 -13.37 24.07
N SER A 85 -36.25 -13.21 24.51
CA SER A 85 -37.39 -13.06 23.61
C SER A 85 -37.35 -11.66 22.98
N PHE A 86 -37.76 -11.59 21.72
CA PHE A 86 -37.90 -10.31 21.02
C PHE A 86 -38.75 -9.35 21.82
N GLY A 87 -38.23 -8.11 22.05
CA GLY A 87 -38.90 -7.09 22.82
C GLY A 87 -38.74 -7.18 24.34
N SER A 88 -38.01 -8.19 24.87
CA SER A 88 -37.65 -8.23 26.29
C SER A 88 -36.65 -7.15 26.67
N ALA A 89 -36.51 -6.85 27.98
CA ALA A 89 -35.55 -5.89 28.48
C ALA A 89 -34.10 -6.31 28.18
N GLU A 90 -33.81 -7.60 28.25
CA GLU A 90 -32.49 -8.20 27.89
C GLU A 90 -32.20 -8.04 26.42
N TYR A 91 -33.18 -8.29 25.53
CA TYR A 91 -33.06 -8.05 24.11
C TYR A 91 -32.78 -6.57 23.82
N ALA A 92 -33.58 -5.67 24.35
CA ALA A 92 -33.43 -4.22 24.18
C ALA A 92 -32.08 -3.71 24.68
N ARG A 93 -31.56 -4.29 25.77
CA ARG A 93 -30.22 -3.96 26.28
C ARG A 93 -29.13 -4.39 25.31
N GLU A 94 -29.22 -5.58 24.75
CA GLU A 94 -28.21 -6.08 23.81
C GLU A 94 -28.22 -5.28 22.50
N GLU A 95 -29.38 -4.94 21.96
CA GLU A 95 -29.51 -4.06 20.80
C GLU A 95 -28.81 -2.72 21.02
N LEU A 96 -28.98 -2.16 22.25
CA LEU A 96 -28.32 -0.92 22.58
C LEU A 96 -26.81 -1.05 22.67
N VAL A 97 -26.28 -2.13 23.24
CA VAL A 97 -24.83 -2.40 23.26
C VAL A 97 -24.32 -2.46 21.84
N ALA A 98 -25.01 -3.19 20.95
CA ALA A 98 -24.60 -3.33 19.56
C ALA A 98 -24.64 -1.98 18.83
N GLU A 99 -25.72 -1.22 18.98
CA GLU A 99 -25.94 0.06 18.32
C GLU A 99 -24.91 1.12 18.73
N LEU A 100 -24.68 1.28 20.04
CA LEU A 100 -23.71 2.23 20.56
C LEU A 100 -22.27 1.82 20.24
N SER A 101 -21.95 0.52 20.27
CA SER A 101 -20.63 0.03 19.91
C SER A 101 -20.32 0.31 18.45
N ALA A 102 -21.25 0.01 17.54
CA ALA A 102 -21.12 0.31 16.12
C ALA A 102 -21.00 1.81 15.85
N ALA A 103 -21.75 2.65 16.60
CA ALA A 103 -21.65 4.11 16.47
C ALA A 103 -20.28 4.63 16.90
N LEU A 104 -19.71 4.12 17.99
CA LEU A 104 -18.37 4.51 18.45
C LEU A 104 -17.27 4.07 17.43
N VAL A 105 -17.39 2.88 16.86
CA VAL A 105 -16.49 2.41 15.82
C VAL A 105 -16.62 3.28 14.55
N ALA A 106 -17.85 3.53 14.09
CA ALA A 106 -18.10 4.39 12.94
C ALA A 106 -17.52 5.80 13.14
N GLN A 107 -17.75 6.41 14.32
CA GLN A 107 -17.22 7.73 14.63
C GLN A 107 -15.68 7.77 14.59
N ARG A 108 -15.01 6.74 15.10
CA ARG A 108 -13.54 6.66 15.08
C ARG A 108 -12.98 6.73 13.67
N PHE A 109 -13.66 6.12 12.71
CA PHE A 109 -13.23 6.06 11.31
C PHE A 109 -13.93 7.08 10.40
N GLY A 110 -14.60 8.08 10.97
CA GLY A 110 -15.24 9.16 10.23
C GLY A 110 -16.47 8.75 9.43
N MET A 111 -17.05 7.58 9.73
CA MET A 111 -18.26 7.09 9.08
C MET A 111 -19.50 7.61 9.80
N THR A 112 -20.54 7.91 9.03
CA THR A 112 -21.83 8.33 9.57
C THR A 112 -22.73 7.12 9.79
N LYS A 113 -23.06 6.82 11.04
CA LYS A 113 -24.06 5.80 11.34
C LYS A 113 -25.44 6.42 11.45
N HIS A 114 -26.35 6.00 10.57
CA HIS A 114 -27.77 6.31 10.71
C HIS A 114 -28.44 5.29 11.65
N LEU A 115 -29.00 5.79 12.74
CA LEU A 115 -29.80 4.96 13.66
C LEU A 115 -31.01 4.41 12.90
N LYS A 116 -31.31 3.13 13.07
CA LYS A 116 -32.55 2.53 12.54
C LYS A 116 -33.74 3.18 13.23
N GLU A 117 -34.84 3.41 12.52
CA GLU A 117 -36.05 3.99 13.09
C GLU A 117 -36.57 3.20 14.30
N ASP A 118 -36.46 1.88 14.29
CA ASP A 118 -36.78 1.01 15.40
C ASP A 118 -35.90 1.26 16.63
N SER A 119 -34.62 1.60 16.42
CA SER A 119 -33.70 1.96 17.51
C SER A 119 -34.14 3.22 18.27
N ALA A 120 -34.80 4.16 17.59
CA ALA A 120 -35.30 5.37 18.23
C ALA A 120 -36.44 5.08 19.21
N SER A 121 -37.32 4.11 18.94
CA SER A 121 -38.38 3.67 19.85
C SER A 121 -37.82 2.93 21.07
N TYR A 122 -36.78 2.11 20.88
CA TYR A 122 -36.04 1.45 21.96
C TYR A 122 -35.28 2.45 22.82
N LEU A 123 -34.67 3.48 22.24
CA LEU A 123 -34.01 4.55 23.00
C LEU A 123 -34.94 5.28 23.93
N LYS A 124 -36.20 5.48 23.54
CA LYS A 124 -37.20 6.13 24.40
C LYS A 124 -37.54 5.26 25.62
N ASN A 125 -37.90 3.99 25.41
CA ASN A 125 -38.17 3.05 26.50
C ASN A 125 -36.96 2.88 27.41
N TRP A 126 -35.79 3.02 26.84
CA TRP A 126 -34.52 2.89 27.50
C TRP A 126 -34.19 4.10 28.37
N LEU A 127 -34.44 5.33 27.89
CA LEU A 127 -34.35 6.55 28.68
C LEU A 127 -35.25 6.50 29.90
N ASP A 128 -36.40 5.85 29.81
CA ASP A 128 -37.31 5.68 30.95
C ASP A 128 -36.74 4.65 31.95
N SER A 129 -36.16 3.54 31.47
CA SER A 129 -35.46 2.57 32.32
C SER A 129 -34.17 3.16 32.96
N LEU A 130 -33.52 4.12 32.30
CA LEU A 130 -32.35 4.83 32.80
C LEU A 130 -32.65 5.66 34.06
N LYS A 131 -33.86 6.23 34.14
CA LYS A 131 -34.28 7.02 35.30
C LYS A 131 -34.48 6.15 36.55
N GLU A 132 -34.71 4.85 36.33
CA GLU A 132 -35.01 3.89 37.40
C GLU A 132 -33.80 3.13 37.95
N SER A 133 -32.70 3.01 37.15
CA SER A 133 -31.50 2.24 37.56
C SER A 133 -30.19 2.78 36.99
N PRO A 134 -29.46 3.65 37.70
CA PRO A 134 -28.15 4.14 37.31
C PRO A 134 -27.10 3.02 37.09
N GLU A 135 -27.22 1.90 37.81
CA GLU A 135 -26.30 0.77 37.69
C GLU A 135 -26.45 0.04 36.34
N PHE A 136 -27.67 0.03 35.80
CA PHE A 136 -27.93 -0.52 34.47
C PHE A 136 -27.19 0.25 33.39
N ILE A 137 -27.13 1.58 33.46
CA ILE A 137 -26.38 2.44 32.55
C ILE A 137 -24.89 2.08 32.60
N LYS A 138 -24.33 2.06 33.79
CA LYS A 138 -22.92 1.81 34.03
C LYS A 138 -22.50 0.45 33.45
N THR A 139 -23.30 -0.58 33.68
CA THR A 139 -23.06 -1.92 33.14
C THR A 139 -23.13 -1.95 31.61
N THR A 140 -24.16 -1.33 31.04
CA THR A 140 -24.34 -1.26 29.58
C THR A 140 -23.19 -0.49 28.89
N LEU A 141 -22.81 0.68 29.40
CA LEU A 141 -21.70 1.45 28.88
C LEU A 141 -20.36 0.72 29.04
N THR A 142 -20.20 -0.09 30.07
CA THR A 142 -19.04 -0.95 30.22
C THR A 142 -18.99 -2.01 29.13
N ASP A 143 -20.12 -2.62 28.79
CA ASP A 143 -20.20 -3.60 27.69
C ASP A 143 -19.99 -2.96 26.33
N VAL A 144 -20.54 -1.77 26.10
CA VAL A 144 -20.28 -0.95 24.89
C VAL A 144 -18.78 -0.68 24.71
N LYS A 145 -18.13 -0.24 25.81
CA LYS A 145 -16.67 0.01 25.78
C LYS A 145 -15.88 -1.24 25.45
N LYS A 146 -16.22 -2.38 26.05
CA LYS A 146 -15.53 -3.66 25.78
C LYS A 146 -15.75 -4.14 24.34
N ALA A 147 -16.98 -4.08 23.84
CA ALA A 147 -17.33 -4.51 22.49
C ALA A 147 -16.65 -3.63 21.43
N SER A 148 -16.79 -2.31 21.55
CA SER A 148 -16.15 -1.39 20.61
C SER A 148 -14.62 -1.48 20.65
N HIS A 149 -14.02 -1.69 21.83
CA HIS A 149 -12.58 -1.91 21.97
C HIS A 149 -12.12 -3.17 21.22
N MET A 150 -12.83 -4.29 21.39
CA MET A 150 -12.52 -5.54 20.69
C MET A 150 -12.59 -5.37 19.16
N ILE A 151 -13.63 -4.70 18.66
CA ILE A 151 -13.77 -4.42 17.22
C ILE A 151 -12.59 -3.58 16.74
N ASN A 152 -12.28 -2.50 17.43
CA ASN A 152 -11.19 -1.60 17.07
C ASN A 152 -9.83 -2.31 17.06
N GLN A 153 -9.55 -3.19 18.03
CA GLN A 153 -8.29 -3.96 18.06
C GLN A 153 -8.13 -4.85 16.83
N HIS A 154 -9.20 -5.50 16.36
CA HIS A 154 -9.14 -6.32 15.16
C HIS A 154 -8.99 -5.47 13.90
N ILE A 155 -9.67 -4.32 13.81
CA ILE A 155 -9.48 -3.39 12.70
C ILE A 155 -8.02 -2.89 12.66
N ASP A 156 -7.47 -2.48 13.80
CA ASP A 156 -6.08 -2.01 13.91
C ASP A 156 -5.07 -3.09 13.51
N ALA A 157 -5.32 -4.34 13.91
CA ALA A 157 -4.48 -5.47 13.53
C ALA A 157 -4.52 -5.73 12.01
N MET A 158 -5.68 -5.58 11.36
CA MET A 158 -5.79 -5.70 9.90
C MET A 158 -5.13 -4.53 9.18
N GLN A 159 -5.27 -3.30 9.70
CA GLN A 159 -4.58 -2.14 9.15
C GLN A 159 -3.05 -2.32 9.22
N LEU A 160 -2.54 -2.77 10.36
CA LEU A 160 -1.10 -3.03 10.52
C LEU A 160 -0.59 -4.07 9.49
N LYS A 161 -1.36 -5.12 9.22
CA LYS A 161 -1.00 -6.09 8.17
C LYS A 161 -0.96 -5.46 6.79
N ILE A 162 -1.93 -4.61 6.45
CA ILE A 162 -1.96 -3.88 5.18
C ILE A 162 -0.71 -3.01 5.05
N ASP A 163 -0.37 -2.25 6.09
CA ASP A 163 0.79 -1.36 6.09
C ASP A 163 2.10 -2.15 5.94
N GLN A 164 2.22 -3.31 6.58
CA GLN A 164 3.37 -4.20 6.44
C GLN A 164 3.49 -4.80 5.03
N GLU A 165 2.39 -5.25 4.43
CA GLU A 165 2.37 -5.77 3.06
C GLU A 165 2.77 -4.69 2.05
N GLN A 166 2.23 -3.48 2.19
CA GLN A 166 2.58 -2.35 1.33
C GLN A 166 4.06 -1.96 1.47
N SER A 167 4.61 -2.00 2.69
CA SER A 167 6.02 -1.74 2.93
C SER A 167 6.92 -2.79 2.28
N GLN A 168 6.57 -4.08 2.41
CA GLN A 168 7.30 -5.18 1.76
C GLN A 168 7.21 -5.12 0.23
N GLU A 169 6.04 -4.77 -0.32
CA GLU A 169 5.89 -4.58 -1.76
C GLU A 169 6.71 -3.38 -2.26
N ALA A 170 6.80 -2.31 -1.48
CA ALA A 170 7.60 -1.14 -1.82
C ALA A 170 9.10 -1.47 -1.78
N GLU A 171 9.56 -2.21 -0.76
CA GLU A 171 10.94 -2.69 -0.67
C GLU A 171 11.30 -3.62 -1.84
N GLN A 172 10.42 -4.58 -2.19
CA GLN A 172 10.62 -5.46 -3.33
C GLN A 172 10.60 -4.74 -4.68
N LYS A 173 9.84 -3.65 -4.80
CA LYS A 173 9.85 -2.80 -6.01
C LYS A 173 11.12 -1.95 -6.08
N GLN A 174 11.67 -1.51 -4.95
CA GLN A 174 12.98 -0.84 -4.91
C GLN A 174 14.13 -1.80 -5.25
N GLU A 175 14.11 -3.05 -4.78
CA GLU A 175 15.08 -4.07 -5.19
C GLU A 175 14.97 -4.48 -6.67
N LYS A 176 13.77 -4.35 -7.26
CA LYS A 176 13.50 -4.66 -8.68
C LYS A 176 13.57 -3.45 -9.61
N ALA A 177 13.73 -2.23 -9.09
CA ALA A 177 14.02 -1.09 -9.96
C ALA A 177 15.34 -1.36 -10.66
N PRO A 178 15.38 -1.33 -12.02
CA PRO A 178 16.62 -1.60 -12.73
C PRO A 178 17.68 -0.61 -12.26
N THR A 179 18.79 -1.13 -11.76
CA THR A 179 19.94 -0.29 -11.43
C THR A 179 20.38 0.41 -12.71
N MET A 180 20.30 1.74 -12.70
CA MET A 180 20.72 2.54 -13.84
C MET A 180 22.16 2.99 -13.64
N TYR A 181 22.90 2.95 -14.71
CA TYR A 181 24.28 3.40 -14.80
C TYR A 181 24.36 4.62 -15.71
N TYR A 182 25.43 5.36 -15.61
CA TYR A 182 25.68 6.56 -16.38
C TYR A 182 26.88 6.35 -17.30
N ALA A 183 26.60 6.34 -18.60
CA ALA A 183 27.62 6.19 -19.66
C ALA A 183 27.92 7.57 -20.24
N SER A 184 29.17 8.04 -20.15
CA SER A 184 29.60 9.27 -20.82
C SER A 184 29.49 9.15 -22.31
N VAL A 185 28.72 10.03 -22.96
CA VAL A 185 28.51 10.04 -24.41
C VAL A 185 29.15 11.24 -25.08
N ALA A 186 29.38 12.32 -24.37
CA ALA A 186 30.06 13.50 -24.90
C ALA A 186 30.73 14.34 -23.82
N TYR A 187 31.91 14.87 -24.13
CA TYR A 187 32.58 15.90 -23.38
C TYR A 187 32.50 17.22 -24.13
N LEU A 188 31.90 18.22 -23.54
CA LEU A 188 31.86 19.55 -24.09
C LEU A 188 32.94 20.40 -23.41
N GLN A 189 34.08 20.55 -24.06
CA GLN A 189 35.08 21.56 -23.66
C GLN A 189 34.67 22.91 -24.23
N THR A 190 34.45 23.91 -23.42
CA THR A 190 34.13 25.21 -23.96
C THR A 190 34.77 26.35 -23.16
N THR A 191 35.43 27.27 -23.84
CA THR A 191 35.62 28.64 -23.38
C THR A 191 34.30 29.38 -23.27
N ASP A 192 33.28 28.93 -24.01
CA ASP A 192 31.91 29.46 -23.95
C ASP A 192 31.03 28.79 -22.91
N ALA A 193 31.44 27.63 -22.34
CA ALA A 193 30.66 26.86 -21.38
C ALA A 193 30.40 27.63 -20.10
N THR A 194 31.38 28.40 -19.63
CA THR A 194 31.24 29.20 -18.41
C THR A 194 30.14 30.25 -18.57
N ASP A 195 30.11 30.95 -19.68
CA ASP A 195 29.10 31.97 -19.96
C ASP A 195 27.70 31.33 -20.15
N ARG A 196 27.65 30.17 -20.81
CA ARG A 196 26.41 29.43 -20.98
C ARG A 196 25.92 28.84 -19.66
N LEU A 197 26.82 28.30 -18.83
CA LEU A 197 26.50 27.77 -17.51
C LEU A 197 25.96 28.87 -16.59
N ASP A 198 26.63 30.02 -16.56
CA ASP A 198 26.18 31.15 -15.78
C ASP A 198 24.81 31.66 -16.22
N LYS A 199 24.53 31.60 -17.52
CA LYS A 199 23.20 31.88 -18.06
C LYS A 199 22.18 30.86 -17.57
N PHE A 200 22.46 29.54 -17.69
CA PHE A 200 21.58 28.50 -17.22
C PHE A 200 21.37 28.55 -15.70
N LYS A 201 22.41 28.79 -14.90
CA LYS A 201 22.31 28.97 -13.45
C LYS A 201 21.45 30.19 -13.08
N ASN A 202 21.57 31.28 -13.82
CA ASN A 202 20.79 32.50 -13.56
C ASN A 202 19.33 32.36 -14.03
N ASP A 203 19.09 31.68 -15.15
CA ASP A 203 17.76 31.53 -15.73
C ASP A 203 17.01 30.31 -15.12
N GLY A 204 17.71 29.41 -14.42
CA GLY A 204 17.15 28.17 -13.84
C GLY A 204 16.64 27.17 -14.89
N ASN A 205 16.96 27.39 -16.15
CA ASN A 205 16.46 26.58 -17.28
C ASN A 205 17.54 25.64 -17.79
N TYR A 206 17.64 24.47 -17.18
CA TYR A 206 18.55 23.41 -17.60
C TYR A 206 18.00 22.50 -18.69
N ASP A 207 16.71 22.62 -19.08
CA ASP A 207 16.07 21.76 -20.08
C ASP A 207 16.74 21.84 -21.45
N ALA A 208 17.32 23.01 -21.78
CA ALA A 208 18.10 23.20 -23.00
C ALA A 208 19.36 22.32 -23.04
N LEU A 209 19.99 22.07 -21.88
CA LEU A 209 21.15 21.15 -21.79
C LEU A 209 20.76 19.70 -22.08
N LEU A 210 19.60 19.25 -21.61
CA LEU A 210 19.09 17.91 -21.94
C LEU A 210 18.72 17.78 -23.42
N THR A 211 18.23 18.85 -24.03
CA THR A 211 17.95 18.87 -25.47
C THR A 211 19.26 18.76 -26.28
N GLU A 212 20.28 19.51 -25.91
CA GLU A 212 21.60 19.41 -26.51
C GLU A 212 22.22 18.02 -26.27
N ALA A 213 22.06 17.45 -25.05
CA ALA A 213 22.56 16.11 -24.75
C ALA A 213 22.03 15.05 -25.72
N LYS A 214 20.75 15.12 -26.05
CA LYS A 214 20.11 14.22 -27.03
C LYS A 214 20.65 14.36 -28.45
N GLU A 215 21.09 15.55 -28.81
CA GLU A 215 21.70 15.80 -30.14
C GLU A 215 23.12 15.23 -30.22
N TYR A 216 23.84 15.11 -29.10
CA TYR A 216 25.20 14.55 -29.07
C TYR A 216 25.23 13.03 -28.97
N ASP A 217 24.16 12.38 -28.50
CA ASP A 217 24.06 10.93 -28.39
C ASP A 217 23.75 10.34 -29.80
N GLN A 218 24.76 9.74 -30.42
CA GLN A 218 24.61 9.09 -31.72
C GLN A 218 24.06 7.67 -31.62
N GLY A 219 23.71 7.21 -30.41
CA GLY A 219 23.18 5.88 -30.17
C GLY A 219 24.24 4.77 -30.26
N ASP A 220 25.52 5.11 -30.19
CA ASP A 220 26.61 4.16 -30.17
C ASP A 220 26.57 3.31 -28.88
N ALA A 221 27.18 2.11 -28.98
CA ALA A 221 27.39 1.27 -27.82
C ALA A 221 28.21 2.03 -26.76
N PRO A 222 27.79 2.00 -25.48
CA PRO A 222 28.46 2.76 -24.44
C PRO A 222 29.87 2.23 -24.17
N ASP A 223 30.82 3.15 -23.99
CA ASP A 223 32.20 2.83 -23.64
C ASP A 223 32.28 2.28 -22.22
N LEU A 224 32.51 0.98 -22.06
CA LEU A 224 32.53 0.29 -20.76
C LEU A 224 33.60 0.82 -19.79
N SER A 225 34.59 1.58 -20.28
CA SER A 225 35.60 2.25 -19.45
C SER A 225 35.07 3.57 -18.81
N LYS A 226 33.86 4.01 -19.23
CA LYS A 226 33.25 5.29 -18.82
C LYS A 226 31.85 5.16 -18.23
N ILE A 227 31.47 3.97 -17.78
CA ILE A 227 30.19 3.72 -17.14
C ILE A 227 30.37 3.69 -15.62
N ASN A 228 29.50 4.39 -14.89
CA ASN A 228 29.51 4.40 -13.42
C ASN A 228 28.10 4.41 -12.86
N LEU A 229 27.93 3.95 -11.62
CA LEU A 229 26.67 4.02 -10.87
C LEU A 229 26.28 5.44 -10.47
N SER A 230 27.23 6.34 -10.39
CA SER A 230 26.99 7.75 -10.04
C SER A 230 27.26 8.67 -11.21
N PRO A 231 26.38 9.65 -11.51
CA PRO A 231 26.66 10.64 -12.53
C PRO A 231 27.84 11.54 -12.12
N THR A 232 28.03 11.77 -10.83
CA THR A 232 29.12 12.59 -10.27
C THR A 232 30.33 11.69 -9.93
N LYS A 233 31.04 11.27 -10.96
CA LYS A 233 32.16 10.33 -10.88
C LYS A 233 33.34 10.86 -10.11
N TYR A 234 33.65 12.16 -10.28
CA TYR A 234 34.83 12.79 -9.74
C TYR A 234 34.45 13.70 -8.55
N ARG A 235 35.38 13.85 -7.61
CA ARG A 235 35.16 14.73 -6.47
C ARG A 235 35.08 16.19 -6.96
N GLY A 236 33.97 16.85 -6.66
CA GLY A 236 33.71 18.23 -7.06
C GLY A 236 32.87 18.36 -8.33
N ASP A 237 32.42 17.23 -8.93
CA ASP A 237 31.47 17.27 -10.02
C ASP A 237 30.08 17.62 -9.50
N ASP A 238 29.38 18.49 -10.23
CA ASP A 238 28.02 18.92 -9.90
C ASP A 238 27.03 18.36 -10.92
N LEU A 239 26.04 17.58 -10.45
CA LEU A 239 24.90 17.21 -11.29
C LEU A 239 24.05 18.46 -11.53
N LEU A 240 23.92 18.87 -12.79
CA LEU A 240 23.16 20.05 -13.17
C LEU A 240 21.70 19.74 -13.42
N ILE A 241 21.44 18.67 -14.18
CA ILE A 241 20.10 18.23 -14.55
C ILE A 241 20.12 16.75 -14.95
N GLU A 242 19.03 16.04 -14.70
CA GLU A 242 18.77 14.72 -15.24
C GLU A 242 17.29 14.52 -15.59
N ASP A 243 17.03 13.67 -16.57
CA ASP A 243 15.71 13.16 -16.91
C ASP A 243 15.69 11.63 -16.89
N GLU A 244 14.68 11.01 -17.49
CA GLU A 244 14.58 9.55 -17.59
C GLU A 244 15.76 8.91 -18.31
N HIS A 245 16.38 9.61 -19.27
CA HIS A 245 17.35 9.03 -20.21
C HIS A 245 18.76 9.61 -20.10
N TYR A 246 18.90 10.84 -19.66
CA TYR A 246 20.16 11.58 -19.65
C TYR A 246 20.43 12.28 -18.32
N ALA A 247 21.73 12.53 -18.09
CA ALA A 247 22.23 13.41 -17.05
C ALA A 247 23.31 14.33 -17.62
N VAL A 248 23.39 15.56 -17.10
CA VAL A 248 24.46 16.52 -17.44
C VAL A 248 25.19 16.90 -16.17
N VAL A 249 26.48 16.69 -16.16
CA VAL A 249 27.36 16.95 -15.02
C VAL A 249 28.39 18.02 -15.40
N TYR A 250 28.65 18.93 -14.49
CA TYR A 250 29.67 19.96 -14.62
C TYR A 250 30.89 19.60 -13.77
N ASN A 251 32.07 19.66 -14.37
CA ASN A 251 33.32 19.45 -13.66
C ASN A 251 34.07 20.78 -13.48
N PRO A 252 34.03 21.39 -12.30
CA PRO A 252 34.68 22.67 -12.03
C PRO A 252 36.21 22.57 -12.02
N THR A 253 36.77 21.38 -11.77
CA THR A 253 38.24 21.20 -11.63
C THR A 253 38.95 21.11 -12.98
N VAL A 254 38.26 20.82 -14.06
CA VAL A 254 38.78 20.68 -15.43
C VAL A 254 38.39 21.87 -16.30
N GLY A 255 38.29 23.03 -15.73
CA GLY A 255 38.17 24.28 -16.49
C GLY A 255 36.86 24.50 -17.23
N GLY A 256 35.72 24.07 -16.63
CA GLY A 256 34.39 24.32 -17.20
C GLY A 256 33.97 23.32 -18.27
N THR A 257 34.23 22.06 -18.06
CA THR A 257 33.75 20.98 -18.92
C THR A 257 32.40 20.44 -18.46
N TYR A 258 31.55 20.09 -19.42
CA TYR A 258 30.35 19.32 -19.19
C TYR A 258 30.57 17.89 -19.61
N ASP A 259 30.06 16.94 -18.84
CA ASP A 259 29.92 15.56 -19.23
C ASP A 259 28.43 15.26 -19.45
N VAL A 260 28.11 14.85 -20.65
CA VAL A 260 26.78 14.40 -21.03
C VAL A 260 26.74 12.89 -20.88
N MET A 261 25.86 12.41 -20.03
CA MET A 261 25.75 11.00 -19.73
C MET A 261 24.38 10.45 -20.15
N ARG A 262 24.41 9.29 -20.82
CA ARG A 262 23.20 8.51 -21.06
C ARG A 262 23.00 7.52 -19.93
N LYS A 263 21.73 7.35 -19.49
CA LYS A 263 21.37 6.29 -18.55
C LYS A 263 21.27 4.96 -19.29
N VAL A 264 22.00 3.96 -18.82
CA VAL A 264 22.04 2.62 -19.36
C VAL A 264 21.66 1.58 -18.31
N SER A 265 20.94 0.55 -18.70
CA SER A 265 20.56 -0.54 -17.81
C SER A 265 21.69 -1.57 -17.64
N ALA A 266 21.61 -2.36 -16.57
CA ALA A 266 22.51 -3.50 -16.40
C ALA A 266 22.42 -4.49 -17.57
N GLU A 267 21.25 -4.68 -18.17
CA GLU A 267 21.05 -5.56 -19.33
C GLU A 267 21.78 -5.02 -20.57
N GLU A 268 21.73 -3.72 -20.81
CA GLU A 268 22.46 -3.09 -21.91
C GLU A 268 23.99 -3.24 -21.75
N ILE A 269 24.48 -3.15 -20.50
CA ILE A 269 25.89 -3.41 -20.19
C ILE A 269 26.23 -4.89 -20.43
N LYS A 270 25.39 -5.84 -20.00
CA LYS A 270 25.56 -7.27 -20.24
C LYS A 270 25.63 -7.58 -21.75
N ASP A 271 24.70 -7.05 -22.53
CA ASP A 271 24.68 -7.22 -24.00
C ASP A 271 25.94 -6.68 -24.65
N ASN A 272 26.45 -5.56 -24.14
CA ASN A 272 27.69 -4.96 -24.63
C ASN A 272 28.91 -5.83 -24.29
N ILE A 273 28.98 -6.37 -23.08
CA ILE A 273 30.05 -7.32 -22.67
C ILE A 273 29.99 -8.59 -23.52
N ILE A 274 28.81 -9.15 -23.77
CA ILE A 274 28.63 -10.34 -24.61
C ILE A 274 29.13 -10.08 -26.05
N ARG A 275 28.80 -8.90 -26.59
CA ARG A 275 29.12 -8.58 -27.99
C ARG A 275 30.58 -8.22 -28.22
N TYR A 276 31.20 -7.49 -27.31
CA TYR A 276 32.50 -6.89 -27.50
C TYR A 276 33.58 -7.38 -26.51
N GLY A 277 33.21 -8.13 -25.52
CA GLY A 277 34.07 -8.54 -24.41
C GLY A 277 34.16 -7.49 -23.31
N LEU A 278 34.67 -7.90 -22.15
CA LEU A 278 34.97 -7.00 -21.02
C LEU A 278 36.39 -6.42 -21.23
N PRO A 279 36.53 -5.10 -21.41
CA PRO A 279 37.87 -4.50 -21.59
C PRO A 279 38.62 -4.45 -20.23
N GLU A 280 39.97 -4.46 -20.29
CA GLU A 280 40.82 -4.43 -19.10
C GLU A 280 40.62 -3.15 -18.27
N ASP A 281 40.34 -2.04 -18.92
CA ASP A 281 40.11 -0.73 -18.33
C ASP A 281 38.64 -0.45 -17.99
N ALA A 282 37.74 -1.46 -18.06
CA ALA A 282 36.35 -1.33 -17.61
C ALA A 282 36.28 -0.79 -16.18
N THR A 283 35.29 0.00 -15.90
CA THR A 283 35.07 0.54 -14.53
C THR A 283 34.77 -0.57 -13.54
N ASP A 284 34.94 -0.31 -12.26
CA ASP A 284 34.63 -1.28 -11.20
C ASP A 284 33.14 -1.63 -11.18
N ASP A 285 32.26 -0.67 -11.49
CA ASP A 285 30.83 -0.87 -11.59
C ASP A 285 30.47 -1.85 -12.72
N VAL A 286 31.11 -1.72 -13.88
CA VAL A 286 30.95 -2.66 -15.01
C VAL A 286 31.51 -4.04 -14.68
N LYS A 287 32.65 -4.10 -14.01
CA LYS A 287 33.24 -5.38 -13.52
C LYS A 287 32.34 -6.11 -12.55
N GLU A 288 31.57 -5.37 -11.74
CA GLU A 288 30.60 -5.98 -10.81
C GLU A 288 29.40 -6.55 -11.59
N VAL A 289 28.92 -5.89 -12.64
CA VAL A 289 27.90 -6.45 -13.55
C VAL A 289 28.40 -7.74 -14.18
N ALA A 290 29.63 -7.78 -14.67
CA ALA A 290 30.23 -8.99 -15.26
C ALA A 290 30.30 -10.16 -14.27
N LYS A 291 30.68 -9.92 -13.01
CA LYS A 291 30.70 -10.97 -11.98
C LYS A 291 29.30 -11.54 -11.68
N HIS A 292 28.26 -10.75 -11.77
CA HIS A 292 26.89 -11.23 -11.61
C HIS A 292 26.47 -12.11 -12.78
N MET A 293 26.88 -11.79 -14.02
CA MET A 293 26.63 -12.64 -15.20
C MET A 293 27.24 -14.03 -15.02
N GLU A 294 28.51 -14.11 -14.58
CA GLU A 294 29.19 -15.39 -14.36
C GLU A 294 28.48 -16.26 -13.29
N LYS A 295 27.94 -15.65 -12.24
CA LYS A 295 27.17 -16.35 -11.21
C LYS A 295 25.84 -16.88 -11.73
N GLU A 296 25.13 -16.07 -12.54
CA GLU A 296 23.85 -16.46 -13.15
C GLU A 296 24.05 -17.65 -14.08
N GLU A 297 25.14 -17.68 -14.89
CA GLU A 297 25.45 -18.80 -15.75
C GLU A 297 25.79 -20.09 -14.99
N VAL A 298 26.52 -19.99 -13.87
CA VAL A 298 26.85 -21.14 -13.01
C VAL A 298 25.58 -21.73 -12.40
N VAL A 299 24.68 -20.89 -11.88
CA VAL A 299 23.42 -21.35 -11.29
C VAL A 299 22.54 -22.03 -12.36
N ALA A 300 22.42 -21.45 -13.54
CA ALA A 300 21.67 -22.04 -14.65
C ALA A 300 22.23 -23.40 -15.08
N GLN A 301 23.54 -23.58 -15.11
CA GLN A 301 24.17 -24.86 -15.44
C GLN A 301 23.97 -25.92 -14.33
N GLU A 302 23.97 -25.53 -13.07
CA GLU A 302 23.68 -26.43 -11.94
C GLU A 302 22.23 -26.88 -11.93
N GLU A 303 21.28 -26.00 -12.24
CA GLU A 303 19.85 -26.33 -12.36
C GLU A 303 19.59 -27.30 -13.52
N GLU A 304 20.24 -27.09 -14.67
CA GLU A 304 20.12 -27.95 -15.81
C GLU A 304 20.71 -29.36 -15.55
N GLN A 305 21.83 -29.45 -14.86
CA GLN A 305 22.41 -30.74 -14.41
C GLN A 305 21.53 -31.46 -13.37
N HIS A 306 20.88 -30.72 -12.48
CA HIS A 306 19.94 -31.30 -11.51
C HIS A 306 18.69 -31.86 -12.19
N TYR A 307 18.18 -31.14 -13.20
CA TYR A 307 17.04 -31.59 -14.00
C TYR A 307 17.34 -32.89 -14.79
N HIS A 308 18.56 -33.04 -15.30
CA HIS A 308 18.98 -34.23 -16.02
C HIS A 308 19.35 -35.43 -15.13
N ARG A 309 19.65 -35.22 -13.85
CA ARG A 309 19.92 -36.29 -12.88
C ARG A 309 18.66 -36.86 -12.21
N GLY A 310 17.54 -36.15 -12.32
CA GLY A 310 16.25 -36.54 -11.73
C GLY A 310 15.34 -37.35 -12.67
N ARG A 311 15.80 -37.68 -13.88
CA ARG A 311 15.17 -38.61 -14.84
C ARG A 311 15.98 -39.88 -14.91
#